data_6cc8d2e495ecf37001f4bfc7c23710b3
#
_entry.id   6cc8d2e495ecf37001f4bfc7c23710b3
#
_cell.length_a   1.000
_cell.length_b   1.000
_cell.length_c   1.000
_cell.angle_alpha   90.00
_cell.angle_beta   90.00
_cell.angle_gamma   90.00
#
_symmetry.space_group_name_H-M   'P 1'
#
loop_
_entity.id
_entity.type
_entity.pdbx_description
1 polymer ?
#
loop_
_entity_poly.entity_id
_entity_poly.type
_entity_poly.pdbx_seq_one_letter_code
_entity_poly.pdbx_strand_id
1 'polypeptide(L)'
;MGPISLKDVLTSAPRPFQSEAEKFIVEAYQFAETAHRGQKRKSGEDYIVHSLHVAKNLSEIGMDEKTIAAGLLHDVPEDTEVTLAQVEEKFGSDVALLVDGITKLGKIKLRGSKEEYYLENLRKMFLAMAQDIRVVIVKLADRLHNMRTLEYLPPEKQERIARETLEIYAPIANRLGIGEIKGELEDLCFMYLDPTHYQETKKIEETYLHEGKAYLERTVKFFRDFLTKEKIRVTDMSGRTKHLYRLYQKLKRHDMDITRI
;
A
#
# COMPACT_ATOMS: atom_id res chain seq x y z
N MET A 1 -1.18 14.54 -4.04
CA MET A 1 -0.09 13.69 -4.61
C MET A 1 0.47 14.35 -5.85
N GLY A 2 1.75 14.15 -6.21
CA GLY A 2 2.30 14.63 -7.47
C GLY A 2 1.79 13.81 -8.66
N PRO A 3 1.97 14.34 -9.91
CA PRO A 3 1.60 13.60 -11.11
C PRO A 3 2.39 12.28 -11.17
N ILE A 4 1.72 11.19 -11.51
CA ILE A 4 2.30 9.85 -11.67
C ILE A 4 2.23 9.40 -13.13
N SER A 5 3.21 8.65 -13.56
CA SER A 5 3.29 8.09 -14.91
C SER A 5 3.65 6.61 -14.89
N LEU A 6 3.46 5.91 -16.00
CA LEU A 6 3.90 4.52 -16.16
C LEU A 6 5.41 4.37 -15.93
N LYS A 7 6.21 5.39 -16.26
CA LYS A 7 7.65 5.39 -16.01
C LYS A 7 7.96 5.25 -14.51
N ASP A 8 7.16 5.89 -13.65
CA ASP A 8 7.35 5.79 -12.19
C ASP A 8 7.08 4.36 -11.69
N VAL A 9 6.14 3.64 -12.29
CA VAL A 9 5.89 2.21 -12.00
C VAL A 9 7.12 1.38 -12.38
N LEU A 10 7.64 1.57 -13.59
CA LEU A 10 8.76 0.78 -14.11
C LEU A 10 10.08 1.02 -13.39
N THR A 11 10.29 2.26 -12.90
CA THR A 11 11.55 2.66 -12.23
C THR A 11 11.53 2.49 -10.71
N SER A 12 10.36 2.21 -10.11
CA SER A 12 10.22 2.05 -8.64
C SER A 12 10.62 0.67 -8.14
N ALA A 13 10.76 -0.31 -9.03
CA ALA A 13 11.15 -1.67 -8.63
C ALA A 13 12.58 -1.69 -8.05
N PRO A 14 12.83 -2.49 -6.99
CA PRO A 14 14.16 -2.67 -6.41
C PRO A 14 15.20 -3.21 -7.42
N ARG A 15 14.72 -3.88 -8.47
CA ARG A 15 15.54 -4.39 -9.59
C ARG A 15 14.84 -4.04 -10.91
N PRO A 16 15.58 -3.63 -11.95
CA PRO A 16 14.98 -3.36 -13.25
C PRO A 16 14.22 -4.57 -13.80
N PHE A 17 13.11 -4.32 -14.45
CA PHE A 17 12.37 -5.35 -15.16
C PHE A 17 13.14 -5.82 -16.40
N GLN A 18 12.98 -7.10 -16.75
CA GLN A 18 13.42 -7.59 -18.04
C GLN A 18 12.52 -7.03 -19.16
N SER A 19 13.06 -6.92 -20.37
CA SER A 19 12.35 -6.30 -21.50
C SER A 19 10.95 -6.89 -21.78
N GLU A 20 10.76 -8.18 -21.57
CA GLU A 20 9.46 -8.85 -21.76
C GLU A 20 8.48 -8.49 -20.64
N ALA A 21 8.93 -8.47 -19.39
CA ALA A 21 8.13 -8.07 -18.24
C ALA A 21 7.70 -6.59 -18.35
N GLU A 22 8.63 -5.72 -18.78
CA GLU A 22 8.32 -4.31 -19.02
C GLU A 22 7.23 -4.13 -20.08
N LYS A 23 7.36 -4.83 -21.23
CA LYS A 23 6.33 -4.80 -22.29
C LYS A 23 4.97 -5.26 -21.78
N PHE A 24 4.95 -6.34 -20.99
CA PHE A 24 3.71 -6.87 -20.40
C PHE A 24 3.01 -5.85 -19.49
N ILE A 25 3.76 -5.15 -18.64
CA ILE A 25 3.23 -4.08 -17.77
C ILE A 25 2.72 -2.91 -18.63
N VAL A 26 3.44 -2.52 -19.70
CA VAL A 26 3.02 -1.46 -20.63
C VAL A 26 1.69 -1.81 -21.31
N GLU A 27 1.55 -3.05 -21.78
CA GLU A 27 0.30 -3.53 -22.41
C GLU A 27 -0.87 -3.54 -21.41
N ALA A 28 -0.64 -3.97 -20.17
CA ALA A 28 -1.66 -3.93 -19.12
C ALA A 28 -2.10 -2.50 -18.80
N TYR A 29 -1.16 -1.56 -18.73
CA TYR A 29 -1.46 -0.13 -18.55
C TYR A 29 -2.31 0.43 -19.69
N GLN A 30 -1.90 0.21 -20.94
CA GLN A 30 -2.63 0.72 -22.11
C GLN A 30 -4.06 0.16 -22.19
N PHE A 31 -4.23 -1.08 -21.80
CA PHE A 31 -5.53 -1.72 -21.73
C PHE A 31 -6.41 -1.09 -20.64
N ALA A 32 -5.88 -0.93 -19.42
CA ALA A 32 -6.60 -0.29 -18.33
C ALA A 32 -6.93 1.18 -18.64
N GLU A 33 -6.00 1.94 -19.22
CA GLU A 33 -6.20 3.33 -19.63
C GLU A 33 -7.31 3.46 -20.66
N THR A 34 -7.35 2.54 -21.64
CA THR A 34 -8.40 2.52 -22.65
C THR A 34 -9.75 2.16 -22.05
N ALA A 35 -9.80 1.17 -21.16
CA ALA A 35 -11.02 0.72 -20.48
C ALA A 35 -11.62 1.82 -19.58
N HIS A 36 -10.80 2.55 -18.84
CA HIS A 36 -11.22 3.63 -17.94
C HIS A 36 -11.31 5.01 -18.60
N ARG A 37 -11.21 5.10 -19.93
CA ARG A 37 -11.20 6.39 -20.63
C ARG A 37 -12.43 7.23 -20.31
N GLY A 38 -12.20 8.45 -19.82
CA GLY A 38 -13.26 9.40 -19.45
C GLY A 38 -13.87 9.18 -18.06
N GLN A 39 -13.51 8.12 -17.37
CA GLN A 39 -13.91 7.93 -15.97
C GLN A 39 -13.05 8.77 -15.04
N LYS A 40 -13.70 9.37 -14.03
CA LYS A 40 -13.04 10.18 -12.99
C LYS A 40 -13.36 9.67 -11.60
N ARG A 41 -12.38 9.78 -10.73
CA ARG A 41 -12.56 9.54 -9.29
C ARG A 41 -13.24 10.73 -8.61
N LYS A 42 -13.62 10.58 -7.33
CA LYS A 42 -14.19 11.68 -6.52
C LYS A 42 -13.21 12.83 -6.29
N SER A 43 -11.91 12.58 -6.42
CA SER A 43 -10.86 13.61 -6.42
C SER A 43 -10.89 14.50 -7.68
N GLY A 44 -11.61 14.09 -8.75
CA GLY A 44 -11.60 14.74 -10.05
C GLY A 44 -10.49 14.22 -10.99
N GLU A 45 -9.56 13.42 -10.51
CA GLU A 45 -8.49 12.80 -11.30
C GLU A 45 -9.04 11.69 -12.21
N ASP A 46 -8.34 11.42 -13.31
CA ASP A 46 -8.67 10.30 -14.19
C ASP A 46 -8.46 8.97 -13.45
N TYR A 47 -9.36 8.01 -13.70
CA TYR A 47 -9.38 6.75 -12.94
C TYR A 47 -8.06 5.98 -13.04
N ILE A 48 -7.39 6.03 -14.19
CA ILE A 48 -6.12 5.36 -14.43
C ILE A 48 -4.99 5.78 -13.46
N VAL A 49 -5.07 6.99 -12.90
CA VAL A 49 -4.12 7.50 -11.90
C VAL A 49 -4.13 6.60 -10.64
N HIS A 50 -5.32 6.11 -10.24
CA HIS A 50 -5.44 5.15 -9.16
C HIS A 50 -4.70 3.84 -9.47
N SER A 51 -4.98 3.24 -10.62
CA SER A 51 -4.35 1.98 -11.05
C SER A 51 -2.83 2.11 -11.12
N LEU A 52 -2.32 3.26 -11.59
CA LEU A 52 -0.88 3.57 -11.59
C LEU A 52 -0.29 3.61 -10.18
N HIS A 53 -0.97 4.23 -9.23
CA HIS A 53 -0.51 4.25 -7.83
C HIS A 53 -0.51 2.86 -7.20
N VAL A 54 -1.53 2.04 -7.46
CA VAL A 54 -1.56 0.64 -7.01
C VAL A 54 -0.39 -0.14 -7.60
N ALA A 55 -0.18 -0.04 -8.91
CA ALA A 55 0.93 -0.69 -9.61
C ALA A 55 2.30 -0.23 -9.09
N LYS A 56 2.46 1.07 -8.80
CA LYS A 56 3.70 1.62 -8.23
C LYS A 56 3.97 1.06 -6.83
N ASN A 57 2.96 1.02 -5.95
CA ASN A 57 3.10 0.40 -4.63
C ASN A 57 3.54 -1.07 -4.72
N LEU A 58 3.01 -1.83 -5.70
CA LEU A 58 3.40 -3.22 -5.95
C LEU A 58 4.83 -3.33 -6.48
N SER A 59 5.22 -2.43 -7.38
CA SER A 59 6.57 -2.35 -7.93
C SER A 59 7.60 -2.04 -6.84
N GLU A 60 7.33 -1.07 -5.95
CA GLU A 60 8.19 -0.69 -4.83
C GLU A 60 8.51 -1.85 -3.88
N ILE A 61 7.54 -2.74 -3.65
CA ILE A 61 7.73 -3.95 -2.84
C ILE A 61 8.27 -5.16 -3.64
N GLY A 62 8.62 -4.96 -4.92
CA GLY A 62 9.30 -5.97 -5.75
C GLY A 62 8.40 -7.09 -6.26
N MET A 63 7.13 -6.84 -6.51
CA MET A 63 6.22 -7.81 -7.12
C MET A 63 6.55 -8.09 -8.58
N ASP A 64 6.15 -9.29 -9.05
CA ASP A 64 6.31 -9.70 -10.45
C ASP A 64 5.38 -8.93 -11.40
N GLU A 65 5.67 -9.02 -12.69
CA GLU A 65 4.93 -8.33 -13.75
C GLU A 65 3.44 -8.71 -13.81
N LYS A 66 3.10 -9.95 -13.48
CA LYS A 66 1.71 -10.43 -13.47
C LYS A 66 0.93 -9.82 -12.31
N THR A 67 1.55 -9.70 -11.15
CA THR A 67 0.95 -9.05 -9.97
C THR A 67 0.77 -7.56 -10.20
N ILE A 68 1.74 -6.89 -10.84
CA ILE A 68 1.65 -5.47 -11.21
C ILE A 68 0.55 -5.26 -12.27
N ALA A 69 0.49 -6.13 -13.28
CA ALA A 69 -0.59 -6.10 -14.28
C ALA A 69 -1.97 -6.30 -13.63
N ALA A 70 -2.10 -7.25 -12.69
CA ALA A 70 -3.33 -7.40 -11.92
C ALA A 70 -3.68 -6.14 -11.12
N GLY A 71 -2.70 -5.43 -10.57
CA GLY A 71 -2.89 -4.13 -9.92
C GLY A 71 -3.37 -3.03 -10.87
N LEU A 72 -2.90 -3.02 -12.13
CA LEU A 72 -3.38 -2.09 -13.16
C LEU A 72 -4.81 -2.41 -13.62
N LEU A 73 -5.20 -3.68 -13.61
CA LEU A 73 -6.44 -4.20 -14.18
C LEU A 73 -7.53 -4.50 -13.15
N HIS A 74 -7.26 -4.35 -11.85
CA HIS A 74 -8.11 -4.89 -10.78
C HIS A 74 -9.54 -4.36 -10.78
N ASP A 75 -9.75 -3.10 -11.15
CA ASP A 75 -11.07 -2.47 -11.21
C ASP A 75 -11.69 -2.52 -12.62
N VAL A 76 -10.94 -2.95 -13.66
CA VAL A 76 -11.42 -2.96 -15.04
C VAL A 76 -12.72 -3.78 -15.21
N PRO A 77 -12.83 -5.03 -14.71
CA PRO A 77 -14.06 -5.80 -14.87
C PRO A 77 -15.21 -5.35 -13.94
N GLU A 78 -14.93 -4.55 -12.91
CA GLU A 78 -15.98 -4.05 -11.99
C GLU A 78 -16.56 -2.71 -12.48
N ASP A 79 -15.72 -1.84 -13.02
CA ASP A 79 -16.06 -0.44 -13.28
C ASP A 79 -16.16 -0.11 -14.78
N THR A 80 -15.95 -1.10 -15.67
CA THR A 80 -16.04 -0.92 -17.13
C THR A 80 -16.86 -2.02 -17.78
N GLU A 81 -17.04 -1.95 -19.11
CA GLU A 81 -17.72 -2.98 -19.91
C GLU A 81 -16.81 -4.18 -20.24
N VAL A 82 -15.52 -4.11 -19.89
CA VAL A 82 -14.57 -5.19 -20.13
C VAL A 82 -14.83 -6.34 -19.17
N THR A 83 -15.00 -7.54 -19.74
CA THR A 83 -15.25 -8.75 -18.96
C THR A 83 -13.96 -9.40 -18.47
N LEU A 84 -14.06 -10.21 -17.39
CA LEU A 84 -12.95 -11.01 -16.91
C LEU A 84 -12.41 -11.96 -17.98
N ALA A 85 -13.27 -12.50 -18.85
CA ALA A 85 -12.87 -13.37 -19.96
C ALA A 85 -11.95 -12.65 -20.97
N GLN A 86 -12.21 -11.37 -21.24
CA GLN A 86 -11.35 -10.56 -22.12
C GLN A 86 -9.99 -10.25 -21.45
N VAL A 87 -9.96 -10.09 -20.11
CA VAL A 87 -8.70 -9.99 -19.37
C VAL A 87 -7.92 -11.31 -19.45
N GLU A 88 -8.59 -12.44 -19.29
CA GLU A 88 -7.98 -13.77 -19.40
C GLU A 88 -7.42 -14.05 -20.79
N GLU A 89 -8.18 -13.74 -21.83
CA GLU A 89 -7.75 -13.92 -23.23
C GLU A 89 -6.46 -13.14 -23.54
N LYS A 90 -6.34 -11.92 -22.98
CA LYS A 90 -5.23 -11.04 -23.31
C LYS A 90 -4.02 -11.18 -22.38
N PHE A 91 -4.22 -11.42 -21.10
CA PHE A 91 -3.17 -11.41 -20.06
C PHE A 91 -2.96 -12.78 -19.41
N GLY A 92 -3.76 -13.77 -19.80
CA GLY A 92 -3.66 -15.15 -19.30
C GLY A 92 -4.43 -15.39 -17.98
N SER A 93 -4.61 -16.67 -17.69
CA SER A 93 -5.40 -17.14 -16.54
C SER A 93 -4.86 -16.68 -15.19
N ASP A 94 -3.53 -16.58 -15.04
CA ASP A 94 -2.90 -16.11 -13.79
C ASP A 94 -3.38 -14.69 -13.41
N VAL A 95 -3.33 -13.74 -14.37
CA VAL A 95 -3.77 -12.35 -14.13
C VAL A 95 -5.28 -12.30 -13.88
N ALA A 96 -6.06 -13.04 -14.67
CA ALA A 96 -7.51 -13.10 -14.51
C ALA A 96 -7.92 -13.66 -13.13
N LEU A 97 -7.24 -14.70 -12.63
CA LEU A 97 -7.48 -15.26 -11.29
C LEU A 97 -7.18 -14.23 -10.19
N LEU A 98 -6.09 -13.47 -10.33
CA LEU A 98 -5.77 -12.40 -9.38
C LEU A 98 -6.85 -11.32 -9.38
N VAL A 99 -7.25 -10.82 -10.56
CA VAL A 99 -8.29 -9.79 -10.71
C VAL A 99 -9.63 -10.28 -10.13
N ASP A 100 -10.07 -11.50 -10.46
CA ASP A 100 -11.29 -12.10 -9.90
C ASP A 100 -11.25 -12.21 -8.37
N GLY A 101 -10.10 -12.65 -7.83
CA GLY A 101 -9.89 -12.74 -6.38
C GLY A 101 -10.00 -11.38 -5.68
N ILE A 102 -9.41 -10.33 -6.26
CA ILE A 102 -9.46 -8.96 -5.74
C ILE A 102 -10.89 -8.42 -5.75
N THR A 103 -11.61 -8.60 -6.86
CA THR A 103 -13.03 -8.26 -7.01
C THR A 103 -13.90 -8.92 -5.94
N LYS A 104 -13.72 -10.24 -5.71
CA LYS A 104 -14.46 -10.98 -4.70
C LYS A 104 -14.20 -10.48 -3.27
N LEU A 105 -12.98 -10.04 -2.97
CA LEU A 105 -12.66 -9.41 -1.69
C LEU A 105 -13.33 -8.05 -1.53
N GLY A 106 -13.51 -7.28 -2.61
CA GLY A 106 -14.15 -5.96 -2.59
C GLY A 106 -15.66 -6.01 -2.29
N LYS A 107 -16.35 -7.09 -2.65
CA LYS A 107 -17.83 -7.25 -2.57
C LYS A 107 -18.37 -7.63 -1.19
N ILE A 108 -17.71 -7.25 -0.10
CA ILE A 108 -18.19 -7.52 1.25
C ILE A 108 -19.27 -6.50 1.61
N LYS A 109 -20.54 -6.93 1.65
CA LYS A 109 -21.65 -6.08 2.11
C LYS A 109 -21.78 -6.18 3.61
N LEU A 110 -21.94 -5.04 4.30
CA LEU A 110 -22.36 -4.96 5.69
C LEU A 110 -23.69 -5.70 5.87
N ARG A 111 -23.65 -6.87 6.49
CA ARG A 111 -24.84 -7.60 6.98
C ARG A 111 -24.53 -8.06 8.39
N GLY A 112 -25.37 -7.69 9.36
CA GLY A 112 -25.21 -8.08 10.75
C GLY A 112 -24.48 -7.04 11.63
N SER A 113 -23.93 -7.51 12.75
CA SER A 113 -23.19 -6.67 13.70
C SER A 113 -21.80 -6.25 13.16
N LYS A 114 -21.17 -5.31 13.85
CA LYS A 114 -19.82 -4.86 13.55
C LYS A 114 -18.80 -6.00 13.64
N GLU A 115 -18.96 -6.87 14.63
CA GLU A 115 -18.13 -8.04 14.87
C GLU A 115 -18.28 -9.09 13.76
N GLU A 116 -19.52 -9.36 13.33
CA GLU A 116 -19.80 -10.30 12.22
C GLU A 116 -19.18 -9.79 10.91
N TYR A 117 -19.28 -8.50 10.63
CA TYR A 117 -18.64 -7.90 9.46
C TYR A 117 -17.11 -8.04 9.51
N TYR A 118 -16.50 -7.78 10.68
CA TYR A 118 -15.07 -7.94 10.90
C TYR A 118 -14.60 -9.38 10.68
N LEU A 119 -15.29 -10.34 11.27
CA LEU A 119 -14.97 -11.76 11.15
C LEU A 119 -15.09 -12.26 9.70
N GLU A 120 -16.14 -11.83 8.99
CA GLU A 120 -16.35 -12.24 7.59
C GLU A 120 -15.27 -11.65 6.66
N ASN A 121 -14.84 -10.39 6.90
CA ASN A 121 -13.71 -9.80 6.19
C ASN A 121 -12.43 -10.60 6.42
N LEU A 122 -12.08 -10.90 7.66
CA LEU A 122 -10.92 -11.71 7.99
C LEU A 122 -10.98 -13.09 7.33
N ARG A 123 -12.14 -13.77 7.44
CA ARG A 123 -12.33 -15.08 6.83
C ARG A 123 -12.07 -15.05 5.33
N LYS A 124 -12.64 -14.09 4.59
CA LYS A 124 -12.44 -13.96 3.14
C LYS A 124 -10.98 -13.66 2.80
N MET A 125 -10.33 -12.79 3.57
CA MET A 125 -8.92 -12.53 3.36
C MET A 125 -8.05 -13.76 3.59
N PHE A 126 -8.33 -14.58 4.62
CA PHE A 126 -7.62 -15.85 4.83
C PHE A 126 -7.89 -16.87 3.73
N LEU A 127 -9.12 -16.96 3.24
CA LEU A 127 -9.43 -17.83 2.10
C LEU A 127 -8.74 -17.39 0.81
N ALA A 128 -8.69 -16.09 0.54
CA ALA A 128 -7.96 -15.56 -0.59
C ALA A 128 -6.44 -15.80 -0.47
N MET A 129 -5.86 -15.61 0.74
CA MET A 129 -4.45 -15.92 1.01
C MET A 129 -4.12 -17.40 0.80
N ALA A 130 -5.05 -18.29 1.12
CA ALA A 130 -4.87 -19.73 0.91
C ALA A 130 -4.92 -20.12 -0.58
N GLN A 131 -5.59 -19.34 -1.41
CA GLN A 131 -5.63 -19.53 -2.87
C GLN A 131 -4.41 -18.92 -3.55
N ASP A 132 -4.22 -17.63 -3.36
CA ASP A 132 -3.06 -16.89 -3.85
C ASP A 132 -2.81 -15.64 -2.99
N ILE A 133 -1.67 -15.60 -2.33
CA ILE A 133 -1.29 -14.50 -1.44
C ILE A 133 -1.20 -13.15 -2.18
N ARG A 134 -0.90 -13.17 -3.49
CA ARG A 134 -0.79 -11.97 -4.32
C ARG A 134 -2.09 -11.17 -4.38
N VAL A 135 -3.25 -11.85 -4.31
CA VAL A 135 -4.57 -11.20 -4.24
C VAL A 135 -4.65 -10.24 -3.05
N VAL A 136 -4.17 -10.67 -1.89
CA VAL A 136 -4.19 -9.83 -0.68
C VAL A 136 -3.14 -8.72 -0.77
N ILE A 137 -1.98 -8.99 -1.38
CA ILE A 137 -0.94 -7.97 -1.59
C ILE A 137 -1.44 -6.84 -2.50
N VAL A 138 -2.11 -7.18 -3.62
CA VAL A 138 -2.73 -6.16 -4.49
C VAL A 138 -3.81 -5.39 -3.74
N LYS A 139 -4.64 -6.08 -2.94
CA LYS A 139 -5.67 -5.40 -2.12
C LYS A 139 -5.10 -4.47 -1.05
N LEU A 140 -3.92 -4.78 -0.49
CA LEU A 140 -3.20 -3.88 0.41
C LEU A 140 -2.69 -2.64 -0.32
N ALA A 141 -2.15 -2.79 -1.54
CA ALA A 141 -1.69 -1.68 -2.37
C ALA A 141 -2.84 -0.76 -2.81
N ASP A 142 -4.01 -1.33 -3.16
CA ASP A 142 -5.26 -0.61 -3.42
C ASP A 142 -5.72 0.16 -2.18
N ARG A 143 -5.79 -0.53 -1.02
CA ARG A 143 -6.20 0.09 0.25
C ARG A 143 -5.29 1.26 0.63
N LEU A 144 -3.99 1.13 0.40
CA LEU A 144 -3.04 2.20 0.67
C LEU A 144 -3.33 3.45 -0.16
N HIS A 145 -3.57 3.30 -1.47
CA HIS A 145 -3.92 4.44 -2.29
C HIS A 145 -5.29 5.03 -1.91
N ASN A 146 -6.28 4.20 -1.59
CA ASN A 146 -7.58 4.66 -1.11
C ASN A 146 -7.47 5.44 0.21
N MET A 147 -6.56 5.06 1.11
CA MET A 147 -6.27 5.82 2.33
C MET A 147 -5.61 7.17 2.06
N ARG A 148 -4.70 7.24 1.08
CA ARG A 148 -4.05 8.50 0.67
C ARG A 148 -5.00 9.51 0.05
N THR A 149 -6.13 9.04 -0.48
CA THR A 149 -7.18 9.87 -1.12
C THR A 149 -8.48 9.91 -0.30
N LEU A 150 -8.42 9.56 0.98
CA LEU A 150 -9.59 9.40 1.83
C LEU A 150 -10.29 10.74 2.12
N GLU A 151 -9.56 11.85 2.04
CA GLU A 151 -10.05 13.22 2.25
C GLU A 151 -11.23 13.62 1.32
N TYR A 152 -11.33 13.00 0.13
CA TYR A 152 -12.42 13.25 -0.82
C TYR A 152 -13.74 12.54 -0.47
N LEU A 153 -13.78 11.78 0.64
CA LEU A 153 -14.98 11.10 1.11
C LEU A 153 -15.64 11.87 2.28
N PRO A 154 -16.95 11.67 2.51
CA PRO A 154 -17.61 12.22 3.70
C PRO A 154 -16.99 11.72 5.02
N PRO A 155 -16.98 12.54 6.10
CA PRO A 155 -16.32 12.21 7.37
C PRO A 155 -16.71 10.86 7.97
N GLU A 156 -17.99 10.49 7.93
CA GLU A 156 -18.48 9.19 8.43
C GLU A 156 -17.85 7.99 7.68
N LYS A 157 -17.62 8.15 6.37
CA LYS A 157 -16.94 7.15 5.57
C LYS A 157 -15.44 7.13 5.84
N GLN A 158 -14.83 8.30 6.06
CA GLN A 158 -13.42 8.40 6.42
C GLN A 158 -13.13 7.63 7.70
N GLU A 159 -13.88 7.88 8.78
CA GLU A 159 -13.69 7.20 10.06
C GLU A 159 -13.88 5.68 9.93
N ARG A 160 -14.96 5.25 9.24
CA ARG A 160 -15.24 3.82 9.06
C ARG A 160 -14.12 3.11 8.30
N ILE A 161 -13.65 3.71 7.19
CA ILE A 161 -12.60 3.11 6.34
C ILE A 161 -11.25 3.12 7.09
N ALA A 162 -10.93 4.18 7.82
CA ALA A 162 -9.72 4.25 8.63
C ALA A 162 -9.72 3.19 9.74
N ARG A 163 -10.84 2.99 10.42
CA ARG A 163 -10.99 1.97 11.46
C ARG A 163 -10.84 0.55 10.90
N GLU A 164 -11.54 0.25 9.81
CA GLU A 164 -11.41 -1.03 9.10
C GLU A 164 -9.96 -1.29 8.68
N THR A 165 -9.29 -0.25 8.16
CA THR A 165 -7.90 -0.35 7.72
C THR A 165 -6.96 -0.65 8.89
N LEU A 166 -7.11 0.03 10.01
CA LEU A 166 -6.29 -0.17 11.20
C LEU A 166 -6.51 -1.55 11.84
N GLU A 167 -7.76 -2.03 11.86
CA GLU A 167 -8.15 -3.26 12.55
C GLU A 167 -7.92 -4.52 11.69
N ILE A 168 -7.98 -4.43 10.36
CA ILE A 168 -7.88 -5.59 9.44
C ILE A 168 -6.61 -5.51 8.59
N TYR A 169 -6.46 -4.45 7.78
CA TYR A 169 -5.44 -4.41 6.73
C TYR A 169 -4.03 -4.21 7.28
N ALA A 170 -3.84 -3.32 8.26
CA ALA A 170 -2.53 -3.09 8.86
C ALA A 170 -1.97 -4.33 9.60
N PRO A 171 -2.75 -5.10 10.38
CA PRO A 171 -2.33 -6.38 10.94
C PRO A 171 -1.95 -7.43 9.89
N ILE A 172 -2.68 -7.49 8.77
CA ILE A 172 -2.37 -8.42 7.68
C ILE A 172 -1.06 -8.03 7.00
N ALA A 173 -0.86 -6.75 6.66
CA ALA A 173 0.40 -6.26 6.13
C ALA A 173 1.59 -6.56 7.06
N ASN A 174 1.38 -6.48 8.38
CA ASN A 174 2.37 -6.86 9.39
C ASN A 174 2.72 -8.36 9.34
N ARG A 175 1.74 -9.22 9.22
CA ARG A 175 1.93 -10.69 9.14
C ARG A 175 2.63 -11.11 7.85
N LEU A 176 2.39 -10.38 6.77
CA LEU A 176 3.06 -10.59 5.47
C LEU A 176 4.47 -10.00 5.43
N GLY A 177 4.92 -9.31 6.49
CA GLY A 177 6.24 -8.70 6.53
C GLY A 177 6.38 -7.41 5.71
N ILE A 178 5.27 -6.87 5.17
CA ILE A 178 5.27 -5.65 4.35
C ILE A 178 5.23 -4.42 5.27
N GLY A 179 6.36 -4.18 5.95
CA GLY A 179 6.46 -3.19 7.03
C GLY A 179 6.21 -1.75 6.59
N GLU A 180 6.53 -1.41 5.35
CA GLU A 180 6.33 -0.06 4.79
C GLU A 180 4.84 0.22 4.57
N ILE A 181 4.13 -0.64 3.85
CA ILE A 181 2.68 -0.50 3.66
C ILE A 181 1.96 -0.45 5.01
N LYS A 182 2.33 -1.36 5.94
CA LYS A 182 1.76 -1.37 7.27
C LYS A 182 1.93 -0.03 8.00
N GLY A 183 3.15 0.48 8.03
CA GLY A 183 3.45 1.71 8.76
C GLY A 183 2.72 2.91 8.19
N GLU A 184 2.67 3.04 6.87
CA GLU A 184 1.93 4.11 6.20
C GLU A 184 0.42 3.99 6.41
N LEU A 185 -0.15 2.77 6.34
CA LEU A 185 -1.56 2.54 6.66
C LEU A 185 -1.88 2.96 8.11
N GLU A 186 -1.02 2.59 9.08
CA GLU A 186 -1.17 3.00 10.48
C GLU A 186 -1.14 4.51 10.64
N ASP A 187 -0.20 5.22 9.99
CA ASP A 187 -0.06 6.68 10.06
C ASP A 187 -1.27 7.40 9.45
N LEU A 188 -1.73 6.94 8.27
CA LEU A 188 -2.92 7.48 7.63
C LEU A 188 -4.19 7.25 8.47
N CYS A 189 -4.35 6.06 9.06
CA CYS A 189 -5.47 5.79 9.96
C CYS A 189 -5.43 6.70 11.19
N PHE A 190 -4.25 6.91 11.78
CA PHE A 190 -4.06 7.75 12.95
C PHE A 190 -4.53 9.19 12.71
N MET A 191 -4.24 9.73 11.54
CA MET A 191 -4.68 11.09 11.16
C MET A 191 -6.21 11.25 11.20
N TYR A 192 -6.97 10.21 10.82
CA TYR A 192 -8.44 10.27 10.78
C TYR A 192 -9.12 9.84 12.09
N LEU A 193 -8.51 8.91 12.84
CA LEU A 193 -9.11 8.32 14.04
C LEU A 193 -8.80 9.11 15.31
N ASP A 194 -7.65 9.78 15.37
CA ASP A 194 -7.22 10.57 16.51
C ASP A 194 -6.40 11.79 16.06
N PRO A 195 -7.05 12.77 15.42
CA PRO A 195 -6.38 13.93 14.84
C PRO A 195 -5.64 14.79 15.88
N THR A 196 -6.12 14.80 17.12
CA THR A 196 -5.51 15.58 18.20
C THR A 196 -4.11 15.03 18.53
N HIS A 197 -4.03 13.77 18.92
CA HIS A 197 -2.75 13.15 19.22
C HIS A 197 -1.84 13.00 17.99
N TYR A 198 -2.44 12.88 16.80
CA TYR A 198 -1.67 12.92 15.56
C TYR A 198 -0.90 14.24 15.43
N GLN A 199 -1.56 15.39 15.62
CA GLN A 199 -0.90 16.69 15.54
C GLN A 199 0.12 16.91 16.66
N GLU A 200 -0.16 16.47 17.87
CA GLU A 200 0.78 16.52 19.00
C GLU A 200 2.03 15.69 18.73
N THR A 201 1.84 14.44 18.27
CA THR A 201 2.96 13.55 17.96
C THR A 201 3.80 14.08 16.80
N LYS A 202 3.16 14.66 15.79
CA LYS A 202 3.84 15.29 14.67
C LYS A 202 4.71 16.47 15.09
N LYS A 203 4.21 17.32 15.99
CA LYS A 203 5.01 18.41 16.59
C LYS A 203 6.22 17.89 17.37
N ILE A 204 6.03 16.81 18.13
CA ILE A 204 7.15 16.15 18.85
C ILE A 204 8.17 15.62 17.85
N GLU A 205 7.73 14.94 16.79
CA GLU A 205 8.61 14.45 15.73
C GLU A 205 9.40 15.60 15.08
N GLU A 206 8.72 16.66 14.67
CA GLU A 206 9.34 17.84 14.06
C GLU A 206 10.34 18.53 14.99
N THR A 207 10.05 18.60 16.28
CA THR A 207 10.89 19.31 17.27
C THR A 207 12.12 18.50 17.66
N TYR A 208 11.96 17.22 17.92
CA TYR A 208 13.01 16.39 18.53
C TYR A 208 13.70 15.42 17.58
N LEU A 209 13.05 15.08 16.45
CA LEU A 209 13.56 14.14 15.46
C LEU A 209 13.93 14.80 14.13
N HIS A 210 13.91 16.14 14.07
CA HIS A 210 14.27 16.90 12.87
C HIS A 210 15.65 16.54 12.32
N GLU A 211 16.61 16.26 13.20
CA GLU A 211 17.95 15.81 12.82
C GLU A 211 18.04 14.29 12.55
N GLY A 212 16.94 13.54 12.80
CA GLY A 212 16.93 12.09 12.78
C GLY A 212 17.37 11.51 11.44
N LYS A 213 16.99 12.14 10.33
CA LYS A 213 17.38 11.67 9.00
C LYS A 213 18.88 11.85 8.74
N ALA A 214 19.43 13.00 9.06
CA ALA A 214 20.86 13.26 8.93
C ALA A 214 21.69 12.40 9.91
N TYR A 215 21.17 12.18 11.13
CA TYR A 215 21.77 11.27 12.08
C TYR A 215 21.77 9.83 11.59
N LEU A 216 20.66 9.38 11.02
CA LEU A 216 20.50 8.04 10.45
C LEU A 216 21.50 7.81 9.30
N GLU A 217 21.63 8.75 8.38
CA GLU A 217 22.59 8.69 7.27
C GLU A 217 24.02 8.59 7.77
N ARG A 218 24.38 9.41 8.76
CA ARG A 218 25.72 9.36 9.40
C ARG A 218 25.96 8.01 10.09
N THR A 219 24.94 7.48 10.77
CA THR A 219 25.01 6.20 11.47
C THR A 219 25.17 5.03 10.51
N VAL A 220 24.39 4.99 9.43
CA VAL A 220 24.50 3.97 8.37
C VAL A 220 25.89 4.02 7.74
N LYS A 221 26.40 5.23 7.44
CA LYS A 221 27.74 5.40 6.90
C LYS A 221 28.81 4.89 7.88
N PHE A 222 28.72 5.28 9.14
CA PHE A 222 29.65 4.82 10.18
C PHE A 222 29.69 3.29 10.30
N PHE A 223 28.54 2.63 10.37
CA PHE A 223 28.49 1.17 10.43
C PHE A 223 29.02 0.50 9.17
N ARG A 224 28.74 1.07 7.99
CA ARG A 224 29.28 0.56 6.73
C ARG A 224 30.80 0.63 6.69
N ASP A 225 31.38 1.77 7.09
CA ASP A 225 32.82 1.99 7.13
C ASP A 225 33.47 1.03 8.18
N PHE A 226 32.86 0.88 9.36
CA PHE A 226 33.29 -0.03 10.40
C PHE A 226 33.32 -1.49 9.92
N LEU A 227 32.21 -1.98 9.35
CA LEU A 227 32.11 -3.37 8.88
C LEU A 227 33.07 -3.64 7.71
N THR A 228 33.30 -2.65 6.85
CA THR A 228 34.32 -2.76 5.77
C THR A 228 35.70 -2.90 6.34
N LYS A 229 36.05 -2.13 7.38
CA LYS A 229 37.33 -2.20 8.08
C LYS A 229 37.55 -3.58 8.73
N GLU A 230 36.49 -4.13 9.31
CA GLU A 230 36.51 -5.48 9.90
C GLU A 230 36.42 -6.61 8.86
N LYS A 231 36.46 -6.27 7.55
CA LYS A 231 36.38 -7.23 6.42
C LYS A 231 35.07 -8.05 6.40
N ILE A 232 34.01 -7.52 7.00
CA ILE A 232 32.69 -8.14 6.99
C ILE A 232 31.96 -7.70 5.72
N ARG A 233 31.57 -8.67 4.89
CA ARG A 233 30.82 -8.42 3.65
C ARG A 233 29.38 -8.08 4.00
N VAL A 234 28.97 -6.83 3.76
CA VAL A 234 27.61 -6.37 3.92
C VAL A 234 26.88 -6.50 2.59
N THR A 235 25.77 -7.22 2.56
CA THR A 235 24.92 -7.37 1.38
C THR A 235 23.97 -6.20 1.20
N ASP A 236 23.40 -5.72 2.30
CA ASP A 236 22.56 -4.54 2.36
C ASP A 236 22.64 -3.89 3.76
N MET A 237 22.46 -2.58 3.81
CA MET A 237 22.37 -1.82 5.05
C MET A 237 21.45 -0.62 4.84
N SER A 238 20.32 -0.67 5.50
CA SER A 238 19.33 0.40 5.50
C SER A 238 18.95 0.80 6.92
N GLY A 239 18.48 2.01 7.07
CA GLY A 239 17.91 2.50 8.31
C GLY A 239 16.66 3.31 8.00
N ARG A 240 15.70 3.32 8.92
CA ARG A 240 14.48 4.10 8.78
C ARG A 240 14.09 4.80 10.06
N THR A 241 13.44 5.92 9.96
CA THR A 241 12.72 6.55 11.06
C THR A 241 11.47 5.72 11.40
N LYS A 242 11.01 5.82 12.65
CA LYS A 242 9.76 5.17 13.04
C LYS A 242 8.58 5.91 12.44
N HIS A 243 7.58 5.15 12.01
CA HIS A 243 6.27 5.68 11.66
C HIS A 243 5.62 6.42 12.84
N LEU A 244 4.85 7.47 12.53
CA LEU A 244 4.28 8.40 13.52
C LEU A 244 3.36 7.70 14.52
N TYR A 245 2.49 6.78 14.05
CA TYR A 245 1.63 5.98 14.93
C TYR A 245 2.43 5.12 15.91
N ARG A 246 3.56 4.57 15.46
CA ARG A 246 4.46 3.79 16.31
C ARG A 246 5.18 4.65 17.34
N LEU A 247 5.55 5.86 16.96
CA LEU A 247 6.09 6.85 17.90
C LEU A 247 5.05 7.20 18.95
N TYR A 248 3.81 7.51 18.55
CA TYR A 248 2.69 7.77 19.46
C TYR A 248 2.47 6.62 20.45
N GLN A 249 2.41 5.38 19.95
CA GLN A 249 2.22 4.21 20.80
C GLN A 249 3.34 4.05 21.83
N LYS A 250 4.57 4.41 21.47
CA LYS A 250 5.70 4.40 22.39
C LYS A 250 5.63 5.54 23.40
N LEU A 251 5.34 6.76 22.93
CA LEU A 251 5.12 7.94 23.79
C LEU A 251 4.02 7.68 24.83
N LYS A 252 2.89 7.12 24.41
CA LYS A 252 1.76 6.78 25.29
C LYS A 252 2.15 5.85 26.43
N ARG A 253 3.09 4.90 26.22
CA ARG A 253 3.61 4.00 27.28
C ARG A 253 4.54 4.70 28.26
N HIS A 254 5.02 5.88 27.92
CA HIS A 254 5.95 6.69 28.71
C HIS A 254 5.36 8.07 29.04
N ASP A 255 4.04 8.13 29.27
CA ASP A 255 3.31 9.35 29.69
C ASP A 255 3.56 10.57 28.77
N MET A 256 3.74 10.31 27.46
CA MET A 256 4.07 11.32 26.44
C MET A 256 5.46 11.99 26.63
N ASP A 257 6.33 11.42 27.45
CA ASP A 257 7.68 11.94 27.71
C ASP A 257 8.68 11.40 26.67
N ILE A 258 9.10 12.28 25.74
CA ILE A 258 10.05 11.94 24.66
C ILE A 258 11.44 11.57 25.21
N THR A 259 11.81 12.04 26.41
CA THR A 259 13.14 11.77 26.98
C THR A 259 13.29 10.34 27.45
N ARG A 260 12.19 9.57 27.51
CA ARG A 260 12.15 8.17 27.96
C ARG A 260 12.10 7.16 26.81
N ILE A 261 12.20 7.59 25.54
CA ILE A 261 12.00 6.71 24.37
C ILE A 261 13.19 6.61 23.40
#